data_9cfdade62f121690921f5157009e1f51
#
_entry.id   9cfdade62f121690921f5157009e1f51
#
_cell.length_a   1.000
_cell.length_b   1.000
_cell.length_c   1.000
_cell.angle_alpha   90.00
_cell.angle_beta   90.00
_cell.angle_gamma   90.00
#
_symmetry.space_group_name_H-M   'P 1'
#
loop_
_entity.id
_entity.type
_entity.pdbx_description
1 polymer ?
#
loop_
_entity_poly.entity_id
_entity_poly.type
_entity_poly.pdbx_seq_one_letter_code
_entity_poly.pdbx_strand_id
1 'polypeptide(L)'
;MHADGLEIETAPAHRELDVLATSRILRDTFGFPALRTGQDEVVAAVLSGADVLAVMPTGAGKSLCYQLPALVEGGLTLVVSPLIALMRDQVAQMRGFGVPAAALTSMNSQADNLTALEEAESWRLRLLYAAPERLSSAGLAERLKRVGLTRLAVDEAH
;
A
#
# COMPACT_ATOMS: atom_id res chain seq x y z
N MET A 1 -41.16 17.55 -13.31
CA MET A 1 -40.39 17.00 -12.20
C MET A 1 -39.05 16.58 -12.75
N HIS A 2 -38.07 17.48 -12.72
CA HIS A 2 -36.71 17.20 -13.22
C HIS A 2 -35.88 16.75 -12.02
N ALA A 3 -35.37 15.54 -12.08
CA ALA A 3 -34.36 15.07 -11.17
C ALA A 3 -33.01 15.61 -11.69
N ASP A 4 -32.52 16.66 -11.03
CA ASP A 4 -31.16 17.13 -11.23
C ASP A 4 -30.22 16.04 -10.70
N GLY A 5 -29.54 15.37 -11.62
CA GLY A 5 -28.42 14.49 -11.31
C GLY A 5 -27.28 15.34 -10.76
N LEU A 6 -26.94 15.12 -9.51
CA LEU A 6 -25.73 15.70 -8.90
C LEU A 6 -24.53 15.00 -9.55
N GLU A 7 -24.01 15.57 -10.61
CA GLU A 7 -22.67 15.23 -11.11
C GLU A 7 -21.68 15.76 -10.08
N ILE A 8 -21.11 14.86 -9.27
CA ILE A 8 -19.96 15.20 -8.42
C ILE A 8 -18.75 15.32 -9.35
N GLU A 9 -18.58 16.51 -9.90
CA GLU A 9 -17.37 16.90 -10.59
C GLU A 9 -16.25 16.97 -9.55
N THR A 10 -15.45 15.90 -9.45
CA THR A 10 -14.25 15.91 -8.62
C THR A 10 -13.33 16.99 -9.14
N ALA A 11 -13.18 18.05 -8.35
CA ALA A 11 -12.52 19.27 -8.73
C ALA A 11 -11.11 19.02 -9.31
N PRO A 12 -10.74 19.68 -10.41
CA PRO A 12 -9.42 19.54 -11.04
C PRO A 12 -8.24 19.81 -10.11
N ALA A 13 -8.44 20.60 -9.07
CA ALA A 13 -7.42 20.91 -8.08
C ALA A 13 -6.93 19.71 -7.25
N HIS A 14 -7.79 18.74 -6.93
CA HIS A 14 -7.37 17.53 -6.22
C HIS A 14 -6.49 16.63 -7.09
N ARG A 15 -6.80 16.49 -8.38
CA ARG A 15 -5.98 15.71 -9.33
C ARG A 15 -4.59 16.32 -9.52
N GLU A 16 -4.47 17.63 -9.60
CA GLU A 16 -3.19 18.31 -9.75
C GLU A 16 -2.31 18.16 -8.51
N LEU A 17 -2.88 18.29 -7.31
CA LEU A 17 -2.18 18.09 -6.06
C LEU A 17 -1.69 16.65 -5.90
N ASP A 18 -2.48 15.66 -6.30
CA ASP A 18 -2.11 14.26 -6.26
C ASP A 18 -0.96 13.93 -7.23
N VAL A 19 -0.95 14.51 -8.42
CA VAL A 19 0.14 14.34 -9.40
C VAL A 19 1.44 14.95 -8.89
N LEU A 20 1.38 16.14 -8.31
CA LEU A 20 2.55 16.81 -7.74
C LEU A 20 3.09 16.07 -6.52
N ALA A 21 2.21 15.61 -5.62
CA ALA A 21 2.59 14.82 -4.46
C ALA A 21 3.21 13.48 -4.88
N THR A 22 2.63 12.80 -5.85
CA THR A 22 3.14 11.54 -6.42
C THR A 22 4.53 11.71 -6.98
N SER A 23 4.74 12.73 -7.82
CA SER A 23 6.04 13.00 -8.45
C SER A 23 7.11 13.36 -7.42
N ARG A 24 6.75 14.11 -6.39
CA ARG A 24 7.67 14.49 -5.31
C ARG A 24 8.07 13.28 -4.48
N ILE A 25 7.12 12.48 -4.02
CA ILE A 25 7.39 11.28 -3.22
C ILE A 25 8.20 10.26 -4.02
N LEU A 26 7.87 10.07 -5.30
CA LEU A 26 8.62 9.19 -6.19
C LEU A 26 10.10 9.57 -6.25
N ARG A 27 10.37 10.86 -6.39
CA ARG A 27 11.75 11.38 -6.47
C ARG A 27 12.45 11.41 -5.13
N ASP A 28 11.81 11.97 -4.10
CA ASP A 28 12.43 12.26 -2.82
C ASP A 28 12.57 11.01 -1.94
N THR A 29 11.64 10.07 -2.04
CA THR A 29 11.65 8.82 -1.25
C THR A 29 12.29 7.67 -2.00
N PHE A 30 11.90 7.45 -3.25
CA PHE A 30 12.35 6.28 -4.03
C PHE A 30 13.54 6.59 -4.94
N GLY A 31 13.85 7.85 -5.18
CA GLY A 31 14.95 8.28 -6.04
C GLY A 31 14.70 8.10 -7.54
N PHE A 32 13.46 7.91 -7.95
CA PHE A 32 13.09 7.75 -9.36
C PHE A 32 12.60 9.06 -9.97
N PRO A 33 13.09 9.43 -11.16
CA PRO A 33 12.67 10.67 -11.82
C PRO A 33 11.24 10.59 -12.39
N ALA A 34 10.80 9.39 -12.79
CA ALA A 34 9.49 9.14 -13.36
C ALA A 34 9.06 7.69 -13.16
N LEU A 35 7.76 7.44 -13.25
CA LEU A 35 7.21 6.09 -13.35
C LEU A 35 7.52 5.48 -14.72
N ARG A 36 7.71 4.17 -14.74
CA ARG A 36 7.86 3.41 -15.98
C ARG A 36 6.51 3.24 -16.66
N THR A 37 6.53 2.98 -17.96
CA THR A 37 5.33 2.63 -18.73
C THR A 37 4.59 1.46 -18.07
N GLY A 38 3.29 1.62 -17.84
CA GLY A 38 2.44 0.68 -17.15
C GLY A 38 2.34 0.92 -15.63
N GLN A 39 3.38 1.44 -14.98
CA GLN A 39 3.29 1.84 -13.57
C GLN A 39 2.39 3.07 -13.37
N ASP A 40 2.50 4.03 -14.26
CA ASP A 40 1.72 5.28 -14.25
C ASP A 40 0.22 5.02 -14.34
N GLU A 41 -0.20 4.12 -15.23
CA GLU A 41 -1.61 3.73 -15.37
C GLU A 41 -2.14 3.03 -14.10
N VAL A 42 -1.36 2.10 -13.55
CA VAL A 42 -1.72 1.37 -12.33
C VAL A 42 -1.80 2.33 -11.13
N VAL A 43 -0.80 3.16 -10.94
CA VAL A 43 -0.77 4.13 -9.83
C VAL A 43 -1.93 5.13 -9.93
N ALA A 44 -2.22 5.64 -11.13
CA ALA A 44 -3.35 6.54 -11.36
C ALA A 44 -4.69 5.87 -11.04
N ALA A 45 -4.89 4.64 -11.48
CA ALA A 45 -6.11 3.88 -11.19
C ALA A 45 -6.27 3.61 -9.68
N VAL A 46 -5.19 3.23 -9.01
CA VAL A 46 -5.19 3.01 -7.55
C VAL A 46 -5.54 4.29 -6.81
N LEU A 47 -4.93 5.42 -7.17
CA LEU A 47 -5.19 6.72 -6.54
C LEU A 47 -6.59 7.27 -6.84
N SER A 48 -7.22 6.82 -7.92
CA SER A 48 -8.63 7.15 -8.21
C SER A 48 -9.63 6.35 -7.35
N GLY A 49 -9.15 5.40 -6.53
CA GLY A 49 -9.99 4.53 -5.71
C GLY A 49 -10.54 3.31 -6.44
N ALA A 50 -10.06 3.02 -7.64
CA ALA A 50 -10.49 1.83 -8.39
C ALA A 50 -9.86 0.56 -7.84
N ASP A 51 -10.58 -0.55 -7.94
CA ASP A 51 -10.01 -1.89 -7.78
C ASP A 51 -9.19 -2.23 -9.03
N VAL A 52 -7.95 -2.66 -8.85
CA VAL A 52 -7.00 -2.85 -9.94
C VAL A 52 -6.42 -4.26 -9.92
N LEU A 53 -6.48 -4.92 -11.05
CA LEU A 53 -5.69 -6.13 -11.32
C LEU A 53 -4.57 -5.75 -12.31
N ALA A 54 -3.34 -5.73 -11.83
CA ALA A 54 -2.17 -5.42 -12.64
C ALA A 54 -1.39 -6.68 -12.99
N VAL A 55 -1.31 -7.00 -14.27
CA VAL A 55 -0.47 -8.08 -14.79
C VAL A 55 0.77 -7.46 -15.41
N MET A 56 1.90 -7.64 -14.75
CA MET A 56 3.17 -7.01 -15.14
C MET A 56 4.29 -8.06 -15.18
N PRO A 57 5.23 -7.92 -16.11
CA PRO A 57 6.35 -8.85 -16.18
C PRO A 57 7.27 -8.73 -14.94
N THR A 58 8.04 -9.77 -14.66
CA THR A 58 9.07 -9.78 -13.64
C THR A 58 10.06 -8.64 -13.89
N GLY A 59 10.42 -7.90 -12.83
CA GLY A 59 11.33 -6.74 -12.94
C GLY A 59 10.67 -5.44 -13.40
N ALA A 60 9.36 -5.42 -13.64
CA ALA A 60 8.64 -4.21 -14.05
C ALA A 60 8.40 -3.21 -12.89
N GLY A 61 8.82 -3.52 -11.66
CA GLY A 61 8.63 -2.65 -10.51
C GLY A 61 7.21 -2.67 -9.94
N LYS A 62 6.59 -3.84 -9.84
CA LYS A 62 5.22 -4.04 -9.34
C LYS A 62 5.00 -3.48 -7.93
N SER A 63 5.96 -3.63 -7.04
CA SER A 63 5.86 -3.19 -5.64
C SER A 63 5.65 -1.68 -5.51
N LEU A 64 6.22 -0.89 -6.38
CA LEU A 64 6.04 0.56 -6.41
C LEU A 64 4.56 0.94 -6.64
N CYS A 65 3.81 0.12 -7.37
CA CYS A 65 2.41 0.34 -7.68
C CYS A 65 1.49 0.34 -6.45
N TYR A 66 1.89 -0.26 -5.34
CA TYR A 66 1.18 -0.17 -4.06
C TYR A 66 1.94 0.62 -3.00
N GLN A 67 3.26 0.66 -3.06
CA GLN A 67 4.09 1.42 -2.10
C GLN A 67 3.92 2.93 -2.30
N LEU A 68 3.96 3.40 -3.53
CA LEU A 68 3.82 4.83 -3.83
C LEU A 68 2.44 5.38 -3.45
N PRO A 69 1.31 4.76 -3.83
CA PRO A 69 0.00 5.21 -3.37
C PRO A 69 -0.18 5.20 -1.84
N ALA A 70 0.43 4.24 -1.15
CA ALA A 70 0.40 4.20 0.32
C ALA A 70 1.01 5.45 0.97
N LEU A 71 2.02 6.05 0.33
CA LEU A 71 2.65 7.28 0.81
C LEU A 71 1.92 8.54 0.37
N VAL A 72 1.31 8.53 -0.80
CA VAL A 72 0.56 9.68 -1.33
C VAL A 72 -0.72 9.91 -0.53
N GLU A 73 -1.50 8.88 -0.31
CA GLU A 73 -2.78 8.99 0.41
C GLU A 73 -2.64 8.90 1.93
N GLY A 74 -1.57 8.29 2.40
CA GLY A 74 -1.40 7.99 3.83
C GLY A 74 -2.30 6.84 4.30
N GLY A 75 -2.54 6.76 5.60
CA GLY A 75 -3.23 5.64 6.20
C GLY A 75 -2.39 4.35 6.23
N LEU A 76 -3.03 3.20 6.41
CA LEU A 76 -2.38 1.89 6.45
C LEU A 76 -2.73 1.08 5.22
N THR A 77 -1.72 0.65 4.48
CA THR A 77 -1.85 -0.34 3.40
C THR A 77 -1.41 -1.72 3.91
N LEU A 78 -2.29 -2.71 3.82
CA LEU A 78 -1.97 -4.11 4.05
C LEU A 78 -1.49 -4.74 2.73
N VAL A 79 -0.32 -5.36 2.75
CA VAL A 79 0.24 -6.10 1.62
C VAL A 79 0.27 -7.58 1.96
N VAL A 80 -0.46 -8.38 1.22
CA VAL A 80 -0.47 -9.83 1.38
C VAL A 80 0.48 -10.46 0.36
N SER A 81 1.45 -11.22 0.83
CA SER A 81 2.41 -11.91 -0.03
C SER A 81 2.76 -13.29 0.54
N PRO A 82 2.89 -14.34 -0.30
CA PRO A 82 3.28 -15.67 0.17
C PRO A 82 4.78 -15.82 0.43
N LEU A 83 5.60 -14.85 0.02
CA LEU A 83 7.06 -14.95 0.02
C LEU A 83 7.64 -14.19 1.22
N ILE A 84 7.88 -14.89 2.33
CA ILE A 84 8.36 -14.29 3.60
C ILE A 84 9.72 -13.60 3.42
N ALA A 85 10.65 -14.18 2.68
CA ALA A 85 11.96 -13.56 2.43
C ALA A 85 11.82 -12.24 1.69
N LEU A 86 10.97 -12.20 0.66
CA LEU A 86 10.68 -10.98 -0.09
C LEU A 86 10.03 -9.91 0.79
N MET A 87 9.10 -10.28 1.66
CA MET A 87 8.49 -9.33 2.60
C MET A 87 9.53 -8.69 3.53
N ARG A 88 10.48 -9.48 4.05
CA ARG A 88 11.56 -8.95 4.88
C ARG A 88 12.44 -7.95 4.14
N ASP A 89 12.80 -8.28 2.90
CA ASP A 89 13.60 -7.39 2.06
C ASP A 89 12.84 -6.10 1.76
N GLN A 90 11.56 -6.17 1.45
CA GLN A 90 10.73 -4.99 1.20
C GLN A 90 10.56 -4.13 2.45
N VAL A 91 10.33 -4.73 3.62
CA VAL A 91 10.26 -3.99 4.89
C VAL A 91 11.59 -3.29 5.18
N ALA A 92 12.72 -3.97 5.00
CA ALA A 92 14.04 -3.39 5.20
C ALA A 92 14.28 -2.22 4.23
N GLN A 93 13.92 -2.40 2.96
CA GLN A 93 14.03 -1.35 1.95
C GLN A 93 13.17 -0.14 2.28
N MET A 94 11.91 -0.33 2.66
CA MET A 94 11.00 0.76 3.01
C MET A 94 11.50 1.52 4.25
N ARG A 95 11.98 0.81 5.27
CA ARG A 95 12.61 1.43 6.44
C ARG A 95 13.87 2.21 6.07
N GLY A 96 14.66 1.70 5.14
CA GLY A 96 15.82 2.41 4.59
C GLY A 96 15.47 3.72 3.89
N PHE A 97 14.29 3.82 3.32
CA PHE A 97 13.73 5.07 2.77
C PHE A 97 13.07 5.96 3.83
N GLY A 98 13.09 5.59 5.10
CA GLY A 98 12.43 6.32 6.18
C GLY A 98 10.92 6.09 6.24
N VAL A 99 10.40 5.07 5.56
CA VAL A 99 8.98 4.71 5.54
C VAL A 99 8.68 3.65 6.60
N PRO A 100 7.78 3.93 7.55
CA PRO A 100 7.40 2.96 8.57
C PRO A 100 6.69 1.75 7.97
N ALA A 101 7.31 0.58 8.08
CA ALA A 101 6.80 -0.69 7.59
C ALA A 101 7.12 -1.83 8.56
N ALA A 102 6.26 -2.83 8.61
CA ALA A 102 6.46 -4.03 9.40
C ALA A 102 5.87 -5.25 8.69
N ALA A 103 6.19 -6.45 9.17
CA ALA A 103 5.67 -7.70 8.61
C ALA A 103 5.13 -8.60 9.73
N LEU A 104 4.04 -9.29 9.43
CA LEU A 104 3.45 -10.37 10.22
C LEU A 104 3.75 -11.69 9.54
N THR A 105 4.64 -12.50 10.11
CA THR A 105 5.04 -13.78 9.55
C THR A 105 5.19 -14.86 10.62
N SER A 106 5.14 -16.11 10.21
CA SER A 106 5.42 -17.26 11.10
C SER A 106 6.90 -17.34 11.52
N MET A 107 7.78 -16.65 10.80
CA MET A 107 9.22 -16.60 11.11
C MET A 107 9.58 -15.54 12.13
N ASN A 108 8.67 -14.60 12.43
CA ASN A 108 8.84 -13.65 13.50
C ASN A 108 8.56 -14.29 14.85
N SER A 109 9.15 -13.75 15.91
CA SER A 109 8.72 -14.07 17.27
C SER A 109 7.28 -13.58 17.49
N GLN A 110 6.62 -14.16 18.49
CA GLN A 110 5.28 -13.69 18.89
C GLN A 110 5.31 -12.22 19.34
N ALA A 111 6.37 -11.83 20.04
CA ALA A 111 6.57 -10.45 20.48
C ALA A 111 6.73 -9.48 19.31
N ASP A 112 7.50 -9.85 18.29
CA ASP A 112 7.68 -9.00 17.09
C ASP A 112 6.38 -8.82 16.31
N ASN A 113 5.59 -9.89 16.17
CA ASN A 113 4.28 -9.82 15.54
C ASN A 113 3.30 -8.94 16.33
N LEU A 114 3.34 -9.02 17.68
CA LEU A 114 2.52 -8.17 18.52
C LEU A 114 2.93 -6.69 18.39
N THR A 115 4.21 -6.41 18.41
CA THR A 115 4.75 -5.05 18.21
C THR A 115 4.30 -4.47 16.86
N ALA A 116 4.38 -5.25 15.79
CA ALA A 116 3.93 -4.81 14.46
C ALA A 116 2.43 -4.45 14.45
N LEU A 117 1.60 -5.22 15.14
CA LEU A 117 0.17 -4.94 15.29
C LEU A 117 -0.10 -3.69 16.12
N GLU A 118 0.61 -3.50 17.22
CA GLU A 118 0.51 -2.30 18.06
C GLU A 118 0.93 -1.03 17.31
N GLU A 119 1.97 -1.12 16.50
CA GLU A 119 2.40 -0.02 15.63
C GLU A 119 1.36 0.30 14.55
N ALA A 120 0.70 -0.71 13.99
CA ALA A 120 -0.40 -0.53 13.06
C ALA A 120 -1.61 0.14 13.74
N GLU A 121 -2.00 -0.35 14.91
CA GLU A 121 -3.13 0.18 15.68
C GLU A 121 -2.90 1.62 16.17
N SER A 122 -1.67 2.01 16.40
CA SER A 122 -1.28 3.38 16.79
C SER A 122 -0.98 4.31 15.60
N TRP A 123 -1.33 3.91 14.38
CA TRP A 123 -1.18 4.71 13.15
C TRP A 123 0.27 5.06 12.80
N ARG A 124 1.24 4.31 13.34
CA ARG A 124 2.67 4.53 13.11
C ARG A 124 3.19 3.86 11.84
N LEU A 125 2.43 2.93 11.26
CA LEU A 125 2.80 2.26 10.02
C LEU A 125 2.13 2.88 8.80
N ARG A 126 2.80 2.79 7.65
CA ARG A 126 2.27 3.03 6.31
C ARG A 126 2.00 1.72 5.56
N LEU A 127 2.85 0.74 5.79
CA LEU A 127 2.76 -0.58 5.15
C LEU A 127 2.87 -1.68 6.20
N LEU A 128 1.92 -2.59 6.18
CA LEU A 128 1.95 -3.82 6.95
C LEU A 128 1.92 -5.00 5.97
N TYR A 129 3.00 -5.75 5.93
CA TYR A 129 3.08 -6.97 5.14
C TYR A 129 2.60 -8.16 5.96
N ALA A 130 1.83 -9.05 5.37
CA ALA A 130 1.35 -10.26 6.03
C ALA A 130 1.41 -11.47 5.10
N ALA A 131 1.87 -12.58 5.64
CA ALA A 131 1.73 -13.86 4.96
C ALA A 131 0.24 -14.29 4.95
N PRO A 132 -0.25 -14.97 3.89
CA PRO A 132 -1.67 -15.33 3.77
C PRO A 132 -2.20 -16.14 4.95
N GLU A 133 -1.41 -17.04 5.50
CA GLU A 133 -1.77 -17.87 6.66
C GLU A 133 -2.02 -17.04 7.93
N ARG A 134 -1.43 -15.85 8.03
CA ARG A 134 -1.65 -14.95 9.16
C ARG A 134 -3.05 -14.33 9.15
N LEU A 135 -3.65 -14.19 7.98
CA LEU A 135 -5.00 -13.64 7.85
C LEU A 135 -6.07 -14.60 8.42
N SER A 136 -5.76 -15.88 8.47
CA SER A 136 -6.62 -16.90 9.09
C SER A 136 -6.51 -16.94 10.62
N SER A 137 -5.58 -16.18 11.21
CA SER A 137 -5.42 -16.13 12.67
C SER A 137 -6.63 -15.47 13.32
N ALA A 138 -7.14 -16.10 14.39
CA ALA A 138 -8.28 -15.58 15.12
C ALA A 138 -8.03 -14.14 15.61
N GLY A 139 -8.94 -13.25 15.32
CA GLY A 139 -8.90 -11.87 15.78
C GLY A 139 -8.06 -10.90 14.93
N LEU A 140 -7.21 -11.37 14.02
CA LEU A 140 -6.41 -10.46 13.18
C LEU A 140 -7.27 -9.61 12.26
N ALA A 141 -8.23 -10.21 11.56
CA ALA A 141 -9.14 -9.49 10.68
C ALA A 141 -9.93 -8.40 11.44
N GLU A 142 -10.39 -8.72 12.64
CA GLU A 142 -11.12 -7.77 13.49
C GLU A 142 -10.21 -6.63 13.99
N ARG A 143 -8.96 -6.93 14.31
CA ARG A 143 -7.97 -5.89 14.67
C ARG A 143 -7.71 -4.96 13.49
N LEU A 144 -7.48 -5.52 12.30
CA LEU A 144 -7.22 -4.74 11.09
C LEU A 144 -8.43 -3.88 10.67
N LYS A 145 -9.65 -4.38 10.84
CA LYS A 145 -10.87 -3.57 10.63
C LYS A 145 -10.92 -2.35 11.55
N ARG A 146 -10.54 -2.52 12.83
CA ARG A 146 -10.51 -1.40 13.80
C ARG A 146 -9.44 -0.36 13.47
N VAL A 147 -8.32 -0.79 12.90
CA VAL A 147 -7.25 0.13 12.46
C VAL A 147 -7.71 1.03 11.32
N GLY A 148 -8.67 0.60 10.53
CA GLY A 148 -9.14 1.34 9.36
C GLY A 148 -8.12 1.27 8.22
N LEU A 149 -8.03 0.09 7.59
CA LEU A 149 -7.21 -0.09 6.39
C LEU A 149 -7.66 0.86 5.28
N THR A 150 -6.72 1.59 4.73
CA THR A 150 -6.97 2.43 3.56
C THR A 150 -6.94 1.60 2.28
N ARG A 151 -6.08 0.57 2.23
CA ARG A 151 -5.88 -0.24 1.02
C ARG A 151 -5.42 -1.64 1.36
N LEU A 152 -5.80 -2.57 0.48
CA LEU A 152 -5.30 -3.93 0.44
C LEU A 152 -4.58 -4.16 -0.89
N ALA A 153 -3.35 -4.61 -0.84
CA ALA A 153 -2.60 -5.10 -1.99
C ALA A 153 -2.33 -6.60 -1.83
N VAL A 154 -2.53 -7.36 -2.89
CA VAL A 154 -2.17 -8.78 -2.93
C VAL A 154 -1.06 -8.94 -3.96
N ASP A 155 0.14 -9.24 -3.50
CA ASP A 155 1.29 -9.47 -4.35
C ASP A 155 1.40 -10.98 -4.66
N GLU A 156 1.89 -11.31 -5.87
CA GLU A 156 1.96 -12.70 -6.33
C GLU A 156 0.59 -13.41 -6.27
N ALA A 157 -0.44 -12.80 -6.84
CA ALA A 157 -1.84 -13.25 -6.76
C ALA A 157 -2.17 -14.43 -7.71
N HIS A 158 -1.19 -15.15 -8.19
CA HIS A 158 -1.33 -16.33 -9.07
C HIS A 158 -1.39 -17.66 -8.34
#